data_d9b67e151d55c10a72a98b8efe6fe969
#
_entry.id   d9b67e151d55c10a72a98b8efe6fe969
#
_cell.length_a   1.000
_cell.length_b   1.000
_cell.length_c   1.000
_cell.angle_alpha   90.00
_cell.angle_beta   90.00
_cell.angle_gamma   90.00
#
_symmetry.space_group_name_H-M   'P 1'
#
loop_
_entity.id
_entity.type
_entity.pdbx_description
1 polymer ?
#
loop_
_entity_poly.entity_id
_entity_poly.type
_entity_poly.pdbx_seq_one_letter_code
_entity_poly.pdbx_strand_id
1 'polypeptide(L)'
;VQKGVQKPPSLVNIFKELQDDLGIDPPNHGNLESWAKNGVLLLNTVLTVRRGAAGSHRGQGWEVFTDQVIQHLNAREKPMVFILWGGFAKAKEALITGKQHCIIKSVHPSPLSAHRGYFGGKYFSRTNAFLQSTGQEPIDWSIPE
;
A
#
# COMPACT_ATOMS: atom_id res chain seq x y z
N VAL A 1 1.44 -11.89 -4.43
CA VAL A 1 1.66 -13.05 -5.31
C VAL A 1 1.21 -14.33 -4.64
N GLN A 2 0.94 -15.36 -5.41
CA GLN A 2 0.55 -16.66 -4.90
C GLN A 2 1.72 -17.35 -4.17
N LYS A 3 1.39 -18.27 -3.26
CA LYS A 3 2.39 -19.11 -2.60
C LYS A 3 3.16 -19.90 -3.65
N GLY A 4 4.46 -20.04 -3.45
CA GLY A 4 5.34 -20.71 -4.42
C GLY A 4 5.91 -19.78 -5.50
N VAL A 5 5.41 -18.56 -5.61
CA VAL A 5 5.97 -17.55 -6.53
C VAL A 5 6.98 -16.70 -5.76
N GLN A 6 8.10 -16.40 -6.39
CA GLN A 6 9.14 -15.58 -5.80
C GLN A 6 8.57 -14.20 -5.40
N LYS A 7 8.90 -13.76 -4.20
CA LYS A 7 8.47 -12.45 -3.71
C LYS A 7 9.07 -11.34 -4.57
N PRO A 8 8.25 -10.39 -5.07
CA PRO A 8 8.81 -9.22 -5.76
C PRO A 8 9.77 -8.44 -4.85
N PRO A 9 10.81 -7.81 -5.39
CA PRO A 9 11.77 -7.06 -4.57
C PRO A 9 11.13 -5.97 -3.72
N SER A 10 10.11 -5.28 -4.23
CA SER A 10 9.39 -4.27 -3.45
C SER A 10 8.71 -4.89 -2.24
N LEU A 11 8.14 -6.08 -2.38
CA LEU A 11 7.46 -6.78 -1.29
C LEU A 11 8.47 -7.22 -0.21
N VAL A 12 9.66 -7.64 -0.61
CA VAL A 12 10.74 -7.96 0.34
C VAL A 12 11.04 -6.73 1.22
N ASN A 13 11.10 -5.55 0.63
CA ASN A 13 11.34 -4.32 1.38
C ASN A 13 10.15 -3.93 2.27
N ILE A 14 8.92 -4.16 1.81
CA ILE A 14 7.72 -3.96 2.64
C ILE A 14 7.79 -4.85 3.87
N PHE A 15 8.18 -6.11 3.72
CA PHE A 15 8.32 -7.04 4.85
C PHE A 15 9.44 -6.66 5.80
N LYS A 16 10.56 -6.11 5.29
CA LYS A 16 11.62 -5.58 6.16
C LYS A 16 11.11 -4.44 7.02
N GLU A 17 10.37 -3.52 6.44
CA GLU A 17 9.78 -2.40 7.18
C GLU A 17 8.76 -2.91 8.21
N LEU A 18 7.95 -3.89 7.84
CA LEU A 18 6.98 -4.49 8.76
C LEU A 18 7.66 -5.12 9.97
N GLN A 19 8.78 -5.81 9.76
CA GLN A 19 9.56 -6.39 10.84
C GLN A 19 10.16 -5.30 11.74
N ASP A 20 10.73 -4.25 11.16
CA ASP A 20 11.33 -3.15 11.92
C ASP A 20 10.27 -2.34 12.68
N ASP A 21 9.09 -2.15 12.09
CA ASP A 21 8.02 -1.34 12.68
C ASP A 21 7.25 -2.09 13.76
N LEU A 22 6.83 -3.32 13.48
CA LEU A 22 5.92 -4.08 14.36
C LEU A 22 6.51 -5.38 14.91
N GLY A 23 7.74 -5.73 14.52
CA GLY A 23 8.37 -6.97 14.97
C GLY A 23 7.76 -8.23 14.35
N ILE A 24 7.05 -8.10 13.24
CA ILE A 24 6.43 -9.24 12.54
C ILE A 24 7.45 -9.85 11.58
N ASP A 25 7.76 -11.13 11.77
CA ASP A 25 8.73 -11.83 10.93
C ASP A 25 8.19 -11.98 9.50
N PRO A 26 9.05 -11.81 8.47
CA PRO A 26 8.64 -12.01 7.09
C PRO A 26 8.17 -13.45 6.86
N PRO A 27 7.03 -13.64 6.14
CA PRO A 27 6.59 -14.99 5.77
C PRO A 27 7.47 -15.56 4.65
N ASN A 28 7.38 -16.87 4.43
CA ASN A 28 8.10 -17.55 3.37
C ASN A 28 7.46 -17.38 1.98
N HIS A 29 6.38 -16.60 1.90
CA HIS A 29 5.63 -16.38 0.65
C HIS A 29 5.21 -14.93 0.53
N GLY A 30 4.71 -14.55 -0.64
CA GLY A 30 4.23 -13.19 -0.91
C GLY A 30 2.71 -13.10 -1.05
N ASN A 31 1.95 -14.02 -0.49
CA ASN A 31 0.49 -13.98 -0.55
C ASN A 31 -0.05 -13.05 0.53
N LEU A 32 -0.75 -11.99 0.12
CA LEU A 32 -1.29 -10.95 1.00
C LEU A 32 -2.80 -11.04 1.17
N GLU A 33 -3.41 -12.19 0.92
CA GLU A 33 -4.86 -12.36 1.08
C GLU A 33 -5.32 -12.07 2.51
N SER A 34 -4.51 -12.39 3.52
CA SER A 34 -4.85 -12.08 4.91
C SER A 34 -5.00 -10.57 5.14
N TRP A 35 -4.17 -9.75 4.48
CA TRP A 35 -4.31 -8.30 4.54
C TRP A 35 -5.62 -7.84 3.90
N ALA A 36 -5.97 -8.41 2.75
CA ALA A 36 -7.23 -8.06 2.08
C ALA A 36 -8.44 -8.40 2.96
N LYS A 37 -8.41 -9.55 3.63
CA LYS A 37 -9.47 -9.95 4.57
C LYS A 37 -9.56 -9.02 5.78
N ASN A 38 -8.46 -8.39 6.15
CA ASN A 38 -8.39 -7.46 7.27
C ASN A 38 -8.60 -5.99 6.87
N GLY A 39 -9.04 -5.74 5.65
CA GLY A 39 -9.42 -4.41 5.21
C GLY A 39 -8.34 -3.59 4.52
N VAL A 40 -7.26 -4.24 4.05
CA VAL A 40 -6.17 -3.56 3.33
C VAL A 40 -6.34 -3.78 1.83
N LEU A 41 -6.45 -2.69 1.07
CA LEU A 41 -6.46 -2.74 -0.39
C LEU A 41 -5.11 -2.29 -0.92
N LEU A 42 -4.43 -3.18 -1.63
CA LEU A 42 -3.21 -2.85 -2.36
C LEU A 42 -3.58 -2.53 -3.81
N LEU A 43 -3.44 -1.27 -4.19
CA LEU A 43 -3.88 -0.79 -5.49
C LEU A 43 -2.71 -0.16 -6.25
N ASN A 44 -2.43 -0.67 -7.45
CA ASN A 44 -1.53 0.00 -8.38
C ASN A 44 -2.34 0.95 -9.26
N THR A 45 -1.74 2.06 -9.69
CA THR A 45 -2.40 3.01 -10.58
C THR A 45 -2.64 2.42 -11.96
N VAL A 46 -1.81 1.47 -12.38
CA VAL A 46 -1.93 0.70 -13.62
C VAL A 46 -1.92 -0.78 -13.25
N LEU A 47 -2.99 -1.51 -13.59
CA LEU A 47 -3.23 -2.86 -13.08
C LEU A 47 -2.73 -3.97 -14.00
N THR A 48 -2.33 -3.65 -15.23
CA THR A 48 -1.77 -4.61 -16.17
C THR A 48 -0.49 -4.09 -16.80
N VAL A 49 0.28 -5.00 -17.37
CA VAL A 49 1.55 -4.71 -18.02
C VAL A 49 1.79 -5.77 -19.10
N ARG A 50 2.40 -5.36 -20.22
CA ARG A 50 2.86 -6.33 -21.21
C ARG A 50 4.04 -7.09 -20.63
N ARG A 51 4.08 -8.41 -20.87
CA ARG A 51 5.18 -9.27 -20.39
C ARG A 51 6.52 -8.70 -20.80
N GLY A 52 7.43 -8.54 -19.83
CA GLY A 52 8.79 -8.03 -20.05
C GLY A 52 8.89 -6.56 -20.40
N ALA A 53 7.78 -5.79 -20.33
CA ALA A 53 7.75 -4.37 -20.69
C ALA A 53 7.13 -3.56 -19.56
N ALA A 54 7.90 -3.30 -18.51
CA ALA A 54 7.43 -2.54 -17.34
C ALA A 54 6.87 -1.19 -17.75
N GLY A 55 5.71 -0.83 -17.19
CA GLY A 55 5.04 0.43 -17.47
C GLY A 55 4.38 0.52 -18.85
N SER A 56 4.34 -0.59 -19.62
CA SER A 56 3.84 -0.56 -21.00
C SER A 56 2.37 -0.18 -21.14
N HIS A 57 1.53 -0.41 -20.09
CA HIS A 57 0.12 -0.04 -20.12
C HIS A 57 -0.16 1.30 -19.44
N ARG A 58 0.86 2.05 -19.08
CA ARG A 58 0.71 3.40 -18.56
C ARG A 58 0.09 4.30 -19.62
N GLY A 59 -0.90 5.12 -19.21
CA GLY A 59 -1.59 5.98 -20.15
C GLY A 59 -2.62 5.28 -21.05
N GLN A 60 -2.95 4.01 -20.79
CA GLN A 60 -3.87 3.21 -21.58
C GLN A 60 -5.29 3.11 -20.98
N GLY A 61 -5.61 3.94 -19.98
CA GLY A 61 -6.95 4.02 -19.41
C GLY A 61 -7.08 3.46 -17.99
N TRP A 62 -6.11 2.69 -17.49
CA TRP A 62 -6.17 2.18 -16.13
C TRP A 62 -6.21 3.29 -15.08
N GLU A 63 -5.53 4.41 -15.34
CA GLU A 63 -5.49 5.53 -14.40
C GLU A 63 -6.86 6.14 -14.17
N VAL A 64 -7.72 6.20 -15.19
CA VAL A 64 -9.10 6.67 -15.04
C VAL A 64 -9.88 5.77 -14.09
N PHE A 65 -9.73 4.44 -14.25
CA PHE A 65 -10.41 3.47 -13.40
C PHE A 65 -9.90 3.55 -11.95
N THR A 66 -8.58 3.56 -11.74
CA THR A 66 -8.01 3.60 -10.40
C THR A 66 -8.29 4.93 -9.70
N ASP A 67 -8.33 6.04 -10.43
CA ASP A 67 -8.75 7.34 -9.88
C ASP A 67 -10.18 7.30 -9.38
N GLN A 68 -11.09 6.63 -10.10
CA GLN A 68 -12.47 6.48 -9.66
C GLN A 68 -12.57 5.64 -8.39
N VAL A 69 -11.77 4.58 -8.26
CA VAL A 69 -11.72 3.79 -7.03
C VAL A 69 -11.31 4.69 -5.85
N ILE A 70 -10.26 5.49 -6.03
CA ILE A 70 -9.79 6.39 -4.97
C ILE A 70 -10.86 7.42 -4.62
N GLN A 71 -11.55 7.99 -5.62
CA GLN A 71 -12.62 8.96 -5.38
C GLN A 71 -13.79 8.35 -4.61
N HIS A 72 -14.17 7.11 -4.92
CA HIS A 72 -15.19 6.39 -4.15
C HIS A 72 -14.78 6.20 -2.70
N LEU A 73 -13.53 5.82 -2.47
CA LEU A 73 -13.02 5.64 -1.11
C LEU A 73 -12.95 6.97 -0.36
N ASN A 74 -12.52 8.03 -1.04
CA ASN A 74 -12.49 9.38 -0.45
C ASN A 74 -13.87 9.86 -0.01
N ALA A 75 -14.91 9.50 -0.75
CA ALA A 75 -16.28 9.95 -0.46
C ALA A 75 -16.89 9.25 0.76
N ARG A 76 -16.25 8.24 1.32
CA ARG A 76 -16.76 7.53 2.50
C ARG A 76 -16.66 8.44 3.73
N GLU A 77 -17.70 8.42 4.55
CA GLU A 77 -17.71 9.19 5.81
C GLU A 77 -16.75 8.59 6.85
N LYS A 78 -16.61 7.26 6.85
CA LYS A 78 -15.72 6.57 7.78
C LYS A 78 -14.27 6.92 7.48
N PRO A 79 -13.50 7.38 8.49
CA PRO A 79 -12.08 7.72 8.28
C PRO A 79 -11.27 6.53 7.78
N MET A 80 -10.42 6.78 6.79
CA MET A 80 -9.55 5.79 6.19
C MET A 80 -8.10 6.27 6.18
N VAL A 81 -7.17 5.33 6.05
CA VAL A 81 -5.76 5.64 5.84
C VAL A 81 -5.40 5.37 4.39
N PHE A 82 -4.82 6.36 3.73
CA PHE A 82 -4.28 6.23 2.38
C PHE A 82 -2.76 6.29 2.49
N ILE A 83 -2.10 5.18 2.14
CA ILE A 83 -0.64 5.11 2.12
C ILE A 83 -0.19 5.27 0.66
N LEU A 84 0.53 6.34 0.38
CA LEU A 84 0.94 6.71 -0.97
C LEU A 84 2.45 6.53 -1.11
N TRP A 85 2.84 5.46 -1.79
CA TRP A 85 4.24 5.10 -2.00
C TRP A 85 4.66 5.41 -3.44
N GLY A 86 5.60 6.35 -3.59
CA GLY A 86 6.16 6.73 -4.88
C GLY A 86 5.42 7.87 -5.56
N GLY A 87 6.03 8.42 -6.63
CA GLY A 87 5.53 9.62 -7.28
C GLY A 87 4.16 9.46 -7.90
N PHE A 88 3.88 8.33 -8.54
CA PHE A 88 2.57 8.09 -9.14
C PHE A 88 1.46 8.02 -8.10
N ALA A 89 1.71 7.36 -6.96
CA ALA A 89 0.74 7.30 -5.87
C ALA A 89 0.59 8.67 -5.21
N LYS A 90 1.69 9.38 -4.94
CA LYS A 90 1.64 10.71 -4.32
C LYS A 90 0.86 11.72 -5.16
N ALA A 91 0.89 11.58 -6.49
CA ALA A 91 0.10 12.43 -7.38
C ALA A 91 -1.42 12.26 -7.16
N LYS A 92 -1.86 11.16 -6.55
CA LYS A 92 -3.28 10.91 -6.24
C LYS A 92 -3.76 11.61 -4.97
N GLU A 93 -2.87 12.24 -4.23
CA GLU A 93 -3.24 13.00 -3.02
C GLU A 93 -4.32 14.05 -3.31
N ALA A 94 -4.27 14.66 -4.49
CA ALA A 94 -5.25 15.67 -4.90
C ALA A 94 -6.69 15.12 -4.98
N LEU A 95 -6.86 13.81 -5.10
CA LEU A 95 -8.17 13.14 -5.12
C LEU A 95 -8.70 12.85 -3.73
N ILE A 96 -7.84 12.94 -2.70
CA ILE A 96 -8.19 12.61 -1.32
C ILE A 96 -8.46 13.93 -0.59
N THR A 97 -9.67 14.44 -0.74
CA THR A 97 -10.07 15.75 -0.22
C THR A 97 -10.76 15.69 1.14
N GLY A 98 -11.19 14.51 1.57
CA GLY A 98 -11.87 14.32 2.83
C GLY A 98 -10.94 14.54 4.02
N LYS A 99 -11.25 15.52 4.87
CA LYS A 99 -10.43 15.88 6.03
C LYS A 99 -10.43 14.81 7.12
N GLN A 100 -11.40 13.89 7.08
CA GLN A 100 -11.49 12.78 8.01
C GLN A 100 -10.43 11.73 7.79
N HIS A 101 -9.85 11.66 6.60
CA HIS A 101 -8.87 10.64 6.23
C HIS A 101 -7.45 11.02 6.64
N CYS A 102 -6.59 10.01 6.80
CA CYS A 102 -5.17 10.17 7.04
C CYS A 102 -4.40 9.81 5.79
N ILE A 103 -3.44 10.64 5.40
CA ILE A 103 -2.58 10.40 4.24
C ILE A 103 -1.15 10.23 4.74
N ILE A 104 -0.53 9.09 4.40
CA ILE A 104 0.86 8.79 4.73
C ILE A 104 1.61 8.67 3.41
N LYS A 105 2.69 9.43 3.24
CA LYS A 105 3.43 9.51 1.97
C LYS A 105 4.88 9.11 2.17
N SER A 106 5.44 8.42 1.19
CA SER A 106 6.88 8.18 1.13
C SER A 106 7.32 7.83 -0.29
N VAL A 107 8.63 7.63 -0.45
CA VAL A 107 9.15 7.03 -1.68
C VAL A 107 8.67 5.58 -1.80
N HIS A 108 8.79 5.02 -3.00
CA HIS A 108 8.35 3.65 -3.28
C HIS A 108 9.28 2.63 -2.60
N PRO A 109 8.77 1.47 -2.15
CA PRO A 109 9.59 0.41 -1.55
C PRO A 109 10.48 -0.34 -2.54
N SER A 110 10.42 -0.04 -3.83
CA SER A 110 11.34 -0.63 -4.81
C SER A 110 12.80 -0.47 -4.39
N PRO A 111 13.69 -1.46 -4.64
CA PRO A 111 15.11 -1.30 -4.39
C PRO A 111 15.73 -0.08 -5.07
N LEU A 112 15.11 0.41 -6.15
CA LEU A 112 15.59 1.61 -6.86
C LEU A 112 15.38 2.91 -6.06
N SER A 113 14.49 2.93 -5.08
CA SER A 113 14.12 4.14 -4.34
C SER A 113 14.03 3.98 -2.83
N ALA A 114 13.93 2.75 -2.32
CA ALA A 114 13.67 2.53 -0.89
C ALA A 114 14.72 3.17 0.01
N HIS A 115 15.98 3.19 -0.41
CA HIS A 115 17.08 3.80 0.35
C HIS A 115 16.97 5.32 0.48
N ARG A 116 16.07 5.96 -0.27
CA ARG A 116 15.85 7.42 -0.24
C ARG A 116 14.82 7.86 0.78
N GLY A 117 14.39 6.96 1.68
CA GLY A 117 13.47 7.33 2.75
C GLY A 117 12.25 6.44 2.92
N TYR A 118 12.25 5.25 2.36
CA TYR A 118 11.16 4.30 2.61
C TYR A 118 11.28 3.70 4.01
N PHE A 119 12.44 3.15 4.36
CA PHE A 119 12.66 2.48 5.63
C PHE A 119 12.58 3.45 6.80
N GLY A 120 11.98 3.00 7.91
CA GLY A 120 11.78 3.82 9.09
C GLY A 120 10.53 4.70 9.04
N GLY A 121 9.71 4.58 7.99
CA GLY A 121 8.46 5.36 7.86
C GLY A 121 7.35 4.91 8.80
N LYS A 122 7.44 3.71 9.37
CA LYS A 122 6.49 3.17 10.36
C LYS A 122 5.04 3.21 9.89
N TYR A 123 4.81 2.86 8.64
CA TYR A 123 3.50 2.97 7.98
C TYR A 123 2.42 2.16 8.69
N PHE A 124 2.77 0.99 9.19
CA PHE A 124 1.83 0.03 9.76
C PHE A 124 1.39 0.45 11.16
N SER A 125 2.33 0.84 12.01
CA SER A 125 2.01 1.35 13.35
C SER A 125 1.29 2.69 13.29
N ARG A 126 1.68 3.58 12.36
CA ARG A 126 1.00 4.86 12.16
C ARG A 126 -0.43 4.68 11.69
N THR A 127 -0.67 3.71 10.79
CA THR A 127 -2.02 3.36 10.35
C THR A 127 -2.87 2.91 11.53
N ASN A 128 -2.36 2.01 12.35
CA ASN A 128 -3.09 1.50 13.51
C ASN A 128 -3.34 2.58 14.55
N ALA A 129 -2.38 3.46 14.79
CA ALA A 129 -2.57 4.59 15.71
C ALA A 129 -3.72 5.50 15.24
N PHE A 130 -3.78 5.81 13.94
CA PHE A 130 -4.86 6.61 13.39
C PHE A 130 -6.22 5.91 13.52
N LEU A 131 -6.29 4.63 13.15
CA LEU A 131 -7.53 3.86 13.25
C LEU A 131 -8.05 3.83 14.68
N GLN A 132 -7.18 3.59 15.65
CA GLN A 132 -7.56 3.60 17.06
C GLN A 132 -8.02 4.98 17.52
N SER A 133 -7.40 6.05 17.05
CA SER A 133 -7.79 7.43 17.40
C SER A 133 -9.19 7.76 16.89
N THR A 134 -9.69 7.07 15.89
CA THR A 134 -11.03 7.24 15.33
C THR A 134 -12.02 6.19 15.82
N GLY A 135 -11.64 5.39 16.82
CA GLY A 135 -12.51 4.36 17.39
C GLY A 135 -12.63 3.10 16.54
N GLN A 136 -11.71 2.89 15.62
CA GLN A 136 -11.72 1.73 14.73
C GLN A 136 -10.73 0.67 15.22
N GLU A 137 -11.02 -0.59 14.86
CA GLU A 137 -10.10 -1.70 15.14
C GLU A 137 -8.80 -1.52 14.37
N PRO A 138 -7.64 -1.78 15.00
CA PRO A 138 -6.37 -1.78 14.29
C PRO A 138 -6.31 -2.94 13.29
N ILE A 139 -5.48 -2.79 12.27
CA ILE A 139 -5.23 -3.86 11.30
C ILE A 139 -4.29 -4.90 11.93
N ASP A 140 -4.63 -6.16 11.77
CA ASP A 140 -3.70 -7.26 12.03
C ASP A 140 -2.82 -7.45 10.79
N TRP A 141 -1.58 -6.99 10.87
CA TRP A 141 -0.63 -7.04 9.75
C TRP A 141 0.11 -8.36 9.65
N SER A 142 -0.08 -9.29 10.59
CA SER A 142 0.59 -10.58 10.53
C SER A 142 0.12 -11.39 9.31
N ILE A 143 1.04 -12.18 8.77
CA ILE A 143 0.78 -12.98 7.56
C ILE A 143 1.05 -14.44 7.93
N PRO A 144 0.02 -15.29 7.98
CA PRO A 144 0.22 -16.70 8.29
C PRO A 144 0.99 -17.42 7.16
N GLU A 145 1.74 -18.43 7.52
CA GLU A 145 2.50 -19.26 6.58
C GLU A 145 1.60 -20.06 5.63
#